data_9cf8498ace2f3994670f603e63037757
#
_entry.id   9cf8498ace2f3994670f603e63037757
#
_cell.length_a   1.000
_cell.length_b   1.000
_cell.length_c   1.000
_cell.angle_alpha   90.00
_cell.angle_beta   90.00
_cell.angle_gamma   90.00
#
_symmetry.space_group_name_H-M   'P 1'
#
loop_
_entity.id
_entity.type
_entity.pdbx_description
1 polymer ?
#
loop_
_entity_poly.entity_id
_entity_poly.type
_entity_poly.pdbx_seq_one_letter_code
_entity_poly.pdbx_strand_id
1 'polypeptide(L)'
;PAACETTGVRTYTAKVTFEDKEYTSSKTEVIPAAGHTLTAVAKVPATCETAGTSAHWKCEVCGKLFSDAEGKTETTLEKLTIPATGHAYGAPVWKWNDDFTASATFTCGNDDSHVEKVDATVTSEVTEGSCEVGGTRTYTAKVTFEGKEYTDTKTEPVPAKGHTLTAVAEVPATCETAGVRAHWKCEVCGKLFSDAEGKTETTLEKLTIPATGHAYGEPVWKWNDDFTASATFTCANDTSHVETVNATVTNEVTTEATCKADGVRTYTA
;
A
#
# COMPACT_ATOMS: atom_id res chain seq x y z
N PRO A 1 -62.94 -22.62 -49.52
CA PRO A 1 -61.71 -22.20 -50.18
C PRO A 1 -60.55 -23.11 -49.74
N ALA A 2 -59.55 -23.29 -50.60
CA ALA A 2 -58.31 -23.97 -50.24
C ALA A 2 -57.48 -23.05 -49.35
N ALA A 3 -56.77 -23.65 -48.36
CA ALA A 3 -55.79 -22.94 -47.53
C ALA A 3 -54.40 -23.42 -47.89
N CYS A 4 -53.36 -22.94 -47.21
CA CYS A 4 -51.97 -23.29 -47.51
C CYS A 4 -51.73 -24.80 -47.49
N GLU A 5 -52.33 -25.50 -46.56
CA GLU A 5 -52.11 -26.97 -46.33
C GLU A 5 -53.37 -27.82 -46.54
N THR A 6 -54.54 -27.20 -46.71
CA THR A 6 -55.79 -27.93 -46.83
C THR A 6 -56.42 -27.71 -48.18
N THR A 7 -56.92 -28.78 -48.78
CA THR A 7 -57.67 -28.73 -50.04
C THR A 7 -59.01 -28.02 -49.84
N GLY A 8 -59.40 -27.27 -50.79
CA GLY A 8 -60.75 -26.70 -50.91
C GLY A 8 -61.68 -27.57 -51.72
N VAL A 9 -62.97 -27.25 -51.69
CA VAL A 9 -63.99 -27.90 -52.52
C VAL A 9 -64.75 -26.81 -53.25
N ARG A 10 -64.87 -26.98 -54.59
CA ARG A 10 -65.71 -26.19 -55.42
C ARG A 10 -66.94 -27.02 -55.78
N THR A 11 -68.11 -26.51 -55.47
CA THR A 11 -69.36 -27.18 -55.81
C THR A 11 -70.04 -26.46 -56.99
N TYR A 12 -70.25 -27.19 -58.05
CA TYR A 12 -71.05 -26.76 -59.21
C TYR A 12 -72.48 -27.24 -59.01
N THR A 13 -73.51 -26.36 -59.11
CA THR A 13 -74.92 -26.70 -58.98
C THR A 13 -75.57 -26.36 -60.30
N ALA A 14 -76.09 -27.40 -60.95
CA ALA A 14 -76.92 -27.27 -62.12
C ALA A 14 -78.37 -27.20 -61.65
N LYS A 15 -79.17 -26.28 -62.21
CA LYS A 15 -80.58 -26.13 -61.99
C LYS A 15 -81.31 -26.25 -63.31
N VAL A 16 -82.44 -27.01 -63.30
CA VAL A 16 -83.42 -27.03 -64.39
C VAL A 16 -84.82 -26.94 -63.82
N THR A 17 -85.71 -26.16 -64.46
CA THR A 17 -87.11 -26.03 -64.10
C THR A 17 -87.96 -26.80 -65.15
N PHE A 18 -88.73 -27.73 -64.69
CA PHE A 18 -89.66 -28.49 -65.50
C PHE A 18 -91.01 -28.53 -64.80
N GLU A 19 -92.10 -28.15 -65.51
CA GLU A 19 -93.50 -28.07 -64.96
C GLU A 19 -93.57 -27.29 -63.64
N ASP A 20 -92.97 -26.05 -63.60
CA ASP A 20 -92.89 -25.17 -62.41
C ASP A 20 -92.16 -25.74 -61.20
N LYS A 21 -91.49 -26.89 -61.36
CA LYS A 21 -90.74 -27.53 -60.29
C LYS A 21 -89.24 -27.44 -60.59
N GLU A 22 -88.44 -26.93 -59.61
CA GLU A 22 -86.99 -26.83 -59.70
C GLU A 22 -86.35 -28.14 -59.32
N TYR A 23 -85.42 -28.59 -60.15
CA TYR A 23 -84.53 -29.76 -59.93
C TYR A 23 -83.10 -29.27 -59.88
N THR A 24 -82.35 -29.74 -58.88
CA THR A 24 -80.95 -29.39 -58.72
C THR A 24 -80.10 -30.65 -58.68
N SER A 25 -78.92 -30.55 -59.25
CA SER A 25 -77.87 -31.57 -59.13
C SER A 25 -76.53 -30.88 -58.82
N SER A 26 -75.75 -31.44 -58.00
CA SER A 26 -74.39 -30.89 -57.67
C SER A 26 -73.26 -31.84 -57.95
N LYS A 27 -72.14 -31.28 -58.41
CA LYS A 27 -70.88 -31.97 -58.60
C LYS A 27 -69.79 -31.20 -57.87
N THR A 28 -68.88 -31.90 -57.14
CA THR A 28 -67.77 -31.30 -56.42
C THR A 28 -66.52 -31.54 -57.15
N GLU A 29 -65.57 -30.58 -57.05
CA GLU A 29 -64.21 -30.61 -57.52
C GLU A 29 -63.31 -30.28 -56.36
N VAL A 30 -62.26 -31.08 -56.12
CA VAL A 30 -61.21 -30.79 -55.12
C VAL A 30 -60.29 -29.74 -55.69
N ILE A 31 -60.13 -28.66 -54.97
CA ILE A 31 -59.10 -27.64 -55.23
C ILE A 31 -57.87 -28.01 -54.41
N PRO A 32 -56.72 -28.26 -55.02
CA PRO A 32 -55.49 -28.53 -54.29
C PRO A 32 -55.18 -27.44 -53.24
N ALA A 33 -54.45 -27.78 -52.19
CA ALA A 33 -53.87 -26.82 -51.25
C ALA A 33 -52.98 -25.83 -52.01
N ALA A 34 -53.06 -24.57 -51.59
CA ALA A 34 -52.37 -23.49 -52.28
C ALA A 34 -50.85 -23.44 -52.08
N GLY A 35 -50.37 -24.19 -51.06
CA GLY A 35 -48.99 -24.11 -50.62
C GLY A 35 -48.68 -22.85 -49.79
N HIS A 36 -47.46 -22.68 -49.39
CA HIS A 36 -47.02 -21.51 -48.64
C HIS A 36 -46.40 -20.49 -49.60
N THR A 37 -46.78 -19.21 -49.41
CA THR A 37 -46.09 -18.06 -50.02
C THR A 37 -45.16 -17.47 -48.97
N LEU A 38 -43.84 -17.78 -49.10
CA LEU A 38 -42.87 -17.49 -48.12
C LEU A 38 -42.09 -16.20 -48.38
N THR A 39 -41.97 -15.36 -47.37
CA THR A 39 -41.10 -14.17 -47.37
C THR A 39 -39.98 -14.38 -46.37
N ALA A 40 -38.73 -14.13 -46.80
CA ALA A 40 -37.55 -14.25 -45.96
C ALA A 40 -37.53 -13.13 -44.91
N VAL A 41 -37.30 -13.50 -43.66
CA VAL A 41 -37.07 -12.59 -42.55
C VAL A 41 -35.62 -12.71 -42.15
N ALA A 42 -34.89 -11.59 -42.21
CA ALA A 42 -33.46 -11.56 -41.88
C ALA A 42 -33.22 -11.80 -40.37
N LYS A 43 -32.02 -12.30 -40.04
CA LYS A 43 -31.56 -12.43 -38.68
C LYS A 43 -31.48 -11.07 -38.00
N VAL A 44 -32.03 -10.96 -36.80
CA VAL A 44 -31.80 -9.85 -35.87
C VAL A 44 -30.83 -10.35 -34.80
N PRO A 45 -29.59 -9.82 -34.69
CA PRO A 45 -28.68 -10.25 -33.66
C PRO A 45 -29.22 -9.90 -32.26
N ALA A 46 -28.90 -10.72 -31.28
CA ALA A 46 -29.13 -10.39 -29.88
C ALA A 46 -28.13 -9.32 -29.43
N THR A 47 -28.54 -8.46 -28.48
CA THR A 47 -27.68 -7.51 -27.78
C THR A 47 -27.47 -7.97 -26.34
N CYS A 48 -26.77 -7.17 -25.53
CA CYS A 48 -26.63 -7.47 -24.10
C CYS A 48 -27.97 -7.54 -23.38
N GLU A 49 -28.92 -6.70 -23.77
CA GLU A 49 -30.21 -6.50 -23.08
C GLU A 49 -31.39 -7.12 -23.79
N THR A 50 -31.33 -7.25 -25.12
CA THR A 50 -32.44 -7.68 -25.94
C THR A 50 -32.17 -8.99 -26.68
N ALA A 51 -33.16 -9.85 -26.67
CA ALA A 51 -33.12 -11.08 -27.47
C ALA A 51 -33.16 -10.76 -28.96
N GLY A 52 -32.44 -11.53 -29.74
CA GLY A 52 -32.45 -11.52 -31.18
C GLY A 52 -33.38 -12.56 -31.78
N THR A 53 -33.38 -12.65 -33.09
CA THR A 53 -34.18 -13.66 -33.85
C THR A 53 -33.33 -14.22 -34.98
N SER A 54 -33.34 -15.56 -35.13
CA SER A 54 -32.68 -16.23 -36.24
C SER A 54 -33.39 -15.93 -37.57
N ALA A 55 -32.63 -15.94 -38.66
CA ALA A 55 -33.21 -15.84 -39.98
C ALA A 55 -34.26 -16.95 -40.21
N HIS A 56 -35.37 -16.62 -40.81
CA HIS A 56 -36.47 -17.57 -41.07
C HIS A 56 -37.33 -17.10 -42.21
N TRP A 57 -38.34 -17.90 -42.60
CA TRP A 57 -39.33 -17.55 -43.56
C TRP A 57 -40.70 -17.51 -42.91
N LYS A 58 -41.51 -16.53 -43.29
CA LYS A 58 -42.91 -16.35 -42.84
C LYS A 58 -43.85 -16.51 -43.99
N CYS A 59 -44.90 -17.31 -43.82
CA CYS A 59 -45.98 -17.40 -44.82
C CYS A 59 -46.88 -16.19 -44.69
N GLU A 60 -47.02 -15.42 -45.76
CA GLU A 60 -47.88 -14.22 -45.83
C GLU A 60 -49.35 -14.55 -45.71
N VAL A 61 -49.75 -15.77 -46.04
CA VAL A 61 -51.15 -16.21 -46.05
C VAL A 61 -51.60 -16.74 -44.70
N CYS A 62 -50.85 -17.65 -44.11
CA CYS A 62 -51.23 -18.34 -42.84
C CYS A 62 -50.42 -17.88 -41.64
N GLY A 63 -49.41 -17.08 -41.81
CA GLY A 63 -48.56 -16.56 -40.72
C GLY A 63 -47.60 -17.57 -40.10
N LYS A 64 -47.57 -18.84 -40.56
CA LYS A 64 -46.65 -19.83 -40.05
C LYS A 64 -45.19 -19.47 -40.38
N LEU A 65 -44.28 -19.91 -39.50
CA LEU A 65 -42.83 -19.67 -39.59
C LEU A 65 -42.15 -20.96 -40.00
N PHE A 66 -41.11 -20.85 -40.84
CA PHE A 66 -40.34 -21.96 -41.39
C PHE A 66 -38.84 -21.68 -41.26
N SER A 67 -38.07 -22.74 -41.02
CA SER A 67 -36.58 -22.65 -40.96
C SER A 67 -35.93 -22.82 -42.34
N ASP A 68 -36.70 -23.21 -43.35
CA ASP A 68 -36.23 -23.44 -44.75
C ASP A 68 -37.09 -22.64 -45.75
N ALA A 69 -36.50 -22.37 -46.94
CA ALA A 69 -37.14 -21.62 -48.01
C ALA A 69 -38.24 -22.38 -48.72
N GLU A 70 -38.28 -23.70 -48.59
CA GLU A 70 -39.28 -24.58 -49.21
C GLU A 70 -40.55 -24.72 -48.34
N GLY A 71 -40.58 -24.20 -47.10
CA GLY A 71 -41.73 -24.29 -46.23
C GLY A 71 -42.00 -25.71 -45.71
N LYS A 72 -40.97 -26.54 -45.63
CA LYS A 72 -41.10 -27.93 -45.18
C LYS A 72 -40.93 -28.12 -43.67
N THR A 73 -40.12 -27.27 -43.04
CA THR A 73 -39.81 -27.38 -41.62
C THR A 73 -40.41 -26.22 -40.89
N GLU A 74 -41.60 -26.43 -40.35
CA GLU A 74 -42.31 -25.43 -39.49
C GLU A 74 -41.48 -25.24 -38.21
N THR A 75 -41.41 -23.99 -37.76
CA THR A 75 -40.74 -23.57 -36.54
C THR A 75 -41.59 -22.64 -35.71
N THR A 76 -41.11 -22.24 -34.56
CA THR A 76 -41.83 -21.32 -33.65
C THR A 76 -40.90 -20.14 -33.31
N LEU A 77 -41.51 -19.01 -32.92
CA LEU A 77 -40.76 -17.84 -32.48
C LEU A 77 -39.83 -18.17 -31.33
N GLU A 78 -40.26 -19.04 -30.42
CA GLU A 78 -39.44 -19.50 -29.29
C GLU A 78 -38.14 -20.18 -29.75
N LYS A 79 -38.24 -21.09 -30.75
CA LYS A 79 -37.06 -21.76 -31.32
C LYS A 79 -36.17 -20.82 -32.13
N LEU A 80 -36.72 -19.77 -32.67
CA LEU A 80 -36.00 -18.75 -33.42
C LEU A 80 -35.37 -17.70 -32.54
N THR A 81 -35.79 -17.57 -31.27
CA THR A 81 -35.30 -16.58 -30.36
C THR A 81 -33.85 -16.88 -30.00
N ILE A 82 -32.98 -15.89 -30.16
CA ILE A 82 -31.58 -15.89 -29.69
C ILE A 82 -31.59 -15.12 -28.37
N PRO A 83 -31.28 -15.76 -27.24
CA PRO A 83 -31.27 -15.08 -25.94
C PRO A 83 -30.38 -13.86 -25.94
N ALA A 84 -30.70 -12.84 -25.15
CA ALA A 84 -29.82 -11.72 -24.87
C ALA A 84 -28.49 -12.24 -24.32
N THR A 85 -27.38 -11.61 -24.72
CA THR A 85 -26.04 -12.08 -24.35
C THR A 85 -25.67 -11.75 -22.90
N GLY A 86 -26.43 -10.84 -22.26
CA GLY A 86 -26.08 -10.30 -20.97
C GLY A 86 -24.86 -9.39 -21.04
N HIS A 87 -24.54 -8.76 -19.91
CA HIS A 87 -23.30 -8.00 -19.75
C HIS A 87 -22.17 -8.92 -19.28
N ALA A 88 -20.96 -8.65 -19.75
CA ALA A 88 -19.73 -9.36 -19.36
C ALA A 88 -18.68 -8.31 -18.97
N TYR A 89 -18.82 -7.70 -17.79
CA TYR A 89 -17.87 -6.71 -17.31
C TYR A 89 -16.55 -7.35 -16.84
N GLY A 90 -15.44 -6.80 -17.33
CA GLY A 90 -14.09 -7.21 -16.96
C GLY A 90 -13.59 -6.52 -15.68
N ALA A 91 -12.27 -6.56 -15.47
CA ALA A 91 -11.63 -5.77 -14.43
C ALA A 91 -11.78 -4.27 -14.75
N PRO A 92 -11.95 -3.41 -13.73
CA PRO A 92 -12.13 -1.98 -13.96
C PRO A 92 -10.84 -1.29 -14.36
N VAL A 93 -10.98 -0.17 -15.07
CA VAL A 93 -9.93 0.83 -15.22
C VAL A 93 -10.11 1.87 -14.11
N TRP A 94 -9.07 2.04 -13.29
CA TRP A 94 -9.07 2.98 -12.19
C TRP A 94 -8.64 4.38 -12.65
N LYS A 95 -9.30 5.39 -12.10
CA LYS A 95 -8.92 6.79 -12.24
C LYS A 95 -8.81 7.44 -10.87
N TRP A 96 -7.60 7.91 -10.52
CA TRP A 96 -7.33 8.72 -9.34
C TRP A 96 -7.31 10.19 -9.71
N ASN A 97 -7.91 11.02 -8.87
CA ASN A 97 -7.85 12.48 -8.95
C ASN A 97 -6.69 13.01 -8.08
N ASP A 98 -6.41 14.31 -8.20
CA ASP A 98 -5.34 14.97 -7.43
C ASP A 98 -5.68 15.10 -5.94
N ASP A 99 -6.97 15.10 -5.60
CA ASP A 99 -7.49 15.11 -4.22
C ASP A 99 -7.55 13.72 -3.57
N PHE A 100 -6.94 12.72 -4.20
CA PHE A 100 -6.95 11.31 -3.79
C PHE A 100 -8.33 10.64 -3.76
N THR A 101 -9.35 11.23 -4.38
CA THR A 101 -10.56 10.49 -4.71
C THR A 101 -10.31 9.58 -5.91
N ALA A 102 -11.07 8.49 -6.02
CA ALA A 102 -10.92 7.54 -7.10
C ALA A 102 -12.25 7.06 -7.65
N SER A 103 -12.26 6.60 -8.90
CA SER A 103 -13.38 5.91 -9.52
C SER A 103 -12.89 4.73 -10.36
N ALA A 104 -13.74 3.72 -10.47
CA ALA A 104 -13.53 2.54 -11.28
C ALA A 104 -14.50 2.56 -12.47
N THR A 105 -13.98 2.31 -13.66
CA THR A 105 -14.78 2.24 -14.89
C THR A 105 -14.78 0.81 -15.42
N PHE A 106 -15.96 0.23 -15.56
CA PHE A 106 -16.20 -1.12 -16.07
C PHE A 106 -16.72 -1.04 -17.49
N THR A 107 -16.12 -1.74 -18.43
CA THR A 107 -16.55 -1.83 -19.83
C THR A 107 -17.03 -3.26 -20.09
N CYS A 108 -18.20 -3.37 -20.73
CA CYS A 108 -18.75 -4.67 -21.10
C CYS A 108 -17.97 -5.28 -22.27
N GLY A 109 -17.52 -6.53 -22.11
CA GLY A 109 -16.80 -7.27 -23.16
C GLY A 109 -17.68 -7.68 -24.36
N ASN A 110 -19.01 -7.67 -24.20
CA ASN A 110 -19.94 -7.97 -25.30
C ASN A 110 -20.33 -6.73 -26.13
N ASP A 111 -20.21 -5.54 -25.53
CA ASP A 111 -20.50 -4.25 -26.18
C ASP A 111 -19.72 -3.15 -25.43
N ASP A 112 -18.72 -2.59 -26.06
CA ASP A 112 -17.83 -1.58 -25.50
C ASP A 112 -18.48 -0.21 -25.28
N SER A 113 -19.68 0.01 -25.83
CA SER A 113 -20.48 1.19 -25.54
C SER A 113 -21.16 1.13 -24.16
N HIS A 114 -21.29 -0.07 -23.58
CA HIS A 114 -21.83 -0.26 -22.24
C HIS A 114 -20.72 -0.07 -21.21
N VAL A 115 -20.69 1.11 -20.60
CA VAL A 115 -19.69 1.54 -19.64
C VAL A 115 -20.36 1.97 -18.34
N GLU A 116 -19.95 1.37 -17.24
CA GLU A 116 -20.40 1.72 -15.89
C GLU A 116 -19.27 2.36 -15.09
N LYS A 117 -19.53 3.51 -14.49
CA LYS A 117 -18.59 4.22 -13.63
C LYS A 117 -19.08 4.20 -12.19
N VAL A 118 -18.24 3.74 -11.29
CA VAL A 118 -18.51 3.67 -9.84
C VAL A 118 -17.47 4.49 -9.10
N ASP A 119 -17.92 5.43 -8.28
CA ASP A 119 -17.02 6.19 -7.40
C ASP A 119 -16.60 5.31 -6.22
N ALA A 120 -15.31 5.37 -5.88
CA ALA A 120 -14.72 4.54 -4.86
C ALA A 120 -14.83 5.17 -3.46
N THR A 121 -14.99 4.32 -2.46
CA THR A 121 -14.67 4.69 -1.08
C THR A 121 -13.16 4.59 -0.91
N VAL A 122 -12.53 5.70 -0.46
CA VAL A 122 -11.08 5.74 -0.25
C VAL A 122 -10.79 5.83 1.25
N THR A 123 -9.90 4.95 1.70
CA THR A 123 -9.30 5.00 3.05
C THR A 123 -7.81 5.27 2.93
N SER A 124 -7.18 5.80 3.98
CA SER A 124 -5.73 5.99 3.98
C SER A 124 -5.10 5.53 5.28
N GLU A 125 -3.89 4.97 5.17
CA GLU A 125 -3.04 4.58 6.28
C GLU A 125 -1.66 5.21 6.10
N VAL A 126 -1.02 5.60 7.22
CA VAL A 126 0.33 6.16 7.22
C VAL A 126 1.28 5.17 7.87
N THR A 127 2.28 4.74 7.11
CA THR A 127 3.47 4.10 7.66
C THR A 127 4.45 5.20 8.03
N GLU A 128 4.62 5.43 9.33
CA GLU A 128 5.48 6.48 9.85
C GLU A 128 6.94 6.23 9.49
N GLY A 129 7.62 7.31 9.11
CA GLY A 129 9.05 7.31 8.91
C GLY A 129 9.83 7.50 10.21
N SER A 130 11.17 7.45 10.11
CA SER A 130 12.12 7.79 11.18
C SER A 130 12.46 9.28 11.17
N CYS A 131 13.43 9.68 12.01
CA CYS A 131 13.96 11.04 11.98
C CYS A 131 14.59 11.41 10.62
N GLU A 132 15.16 10.44 9.92
CA GLU A 132 15.94 10.66 8.69
C GLU A 132 15.29 10.10 7.44
N VAL A 133 14.44 9.10 7.59
CA VAL A 133 13.77 8.44 6.47
C VAL A 133 12.28 8.77 6.52
N GLY A 134 11.75 9.27 5.40
CA GLY A 134 10.33 9.54 5.27
C GLY A 134 9.48 8.28 5.39
N GLY A 135 8.22 8.47 5.69
CA GLY A 135 7.20 7.44 5.68
C GLY A 135 6.49 7.37 4.33
N THR A 136 5.39 6.62 4.32
CA THR A 136 4.51 6.50 3.15
C THR A 136 3.07 6.54 3.61
N ARG A 137 2.26 7.36 2.97
CA ARG A 137 0.81 7.30 3.08
C ARG A 137 0.29 6.46 1.93
N THR A 138 -0.47 5.42 2.24
CA THR A 138 -1.12 4.55 1.25
C THR A 138 -2.61 4.81 1.26
N TYR A 139 -3.16 5.17 0.11
CA TYR A 139 -4.58 5.30 -0.13
C TYR A 139 -5.08 4.02 -0.76
N THR A 140 -6.17 3.48 -0.25
CA THR A 140 -6.84 2.29 -0.79
C THR A 140 -8.24 2.67 -1.25
N ALA A 141 -8.46 2.59 -2.56
CA ALA A 141 -9.76 2.76 -3.18
C ALA A 141 -10.48 1.42 -3.26
N LYS A 142 -11.77 1.41 -2.93
CA LYS A 142 -12.61 0.23 -2.93
C LYS A 142 -13.95 0.52 -3.59
N VAL A 143 -14.38 -0.35 -4.51
CA VAL A 143 -15.73 -0.36 -5.11
C VAL A 143 -16.32 -1.75 -5.02
N THR A 144 -17.64 -1.83 -4.96
CA THR A 144 -18.40 -3.07 -5.14
C THR A 144 -19.22 -2.94 -6.40
N PHE A 145 -19.04 -3.86 -7.35
CA PHE A 145 -19.76 -3.88 -8.62
C PHE A 145 -20.22 -5.32 -8.92
N GLU A 146 -21.50 -5.49 -9.23
CA GLU A 146 -22.14 -6.80 -9.43
C GLU A 146 -21.85 -7.81 -8.30
N GLY A 147 -21.83 -7.34 -7.05
CA GLY A 147 -21.55 -8.17 -5.87
C GLY A 147 -20.10 -8.57 -5.67
N LYS A 148 -19.18 -8.12 -6.54
CA LYS A 148 -17.75 -8.34 -6.42
C LYS A 148 -17.02 -7.09 -5.98
N GLU A 149 -16.05 -7.25 -5.09
CA GLU A 149 -15.20 -6.18 -4.61
C GLU A 149 -13.95 -6.03 -5.47
N TYR A 150 -13.58 -4.78 -5.75
CA TYR A 150 -12.37 -4.40 -6.46
C TYR A 150 -11.64 -3.33 -5.67
N THR A 151 -10.32 -3.41 -5.64
CA THR A 151 -9.46 -2.46 -4.93
C THR A 151 -8.30 -2.01 -5.81
N ASP A 152 -7.85 -0.78 -5.57
CA ASP A 152 -6.63 -0.22 -6.12
C ASP A 152 -5.94 0.65 -5.09
N THR A 153 -4.64 0.91 -5.25
CA THR A 153 -3.86 1.67 -4.28
C THR A 153 -3.02 2.75 -4.94
N LYS A 154 -2.90 3.90 -4.25
CA LYS A 154 -2.00 5.00 -4.60
C LYS A 154 -1.21 5.42 -3.38
N THR A 155 0.07 5.72 -3.54
CA THR A 155 0.94 6.11 -2.43
C THR A 155 1.42 7.56 -2.55
N GLU A 156 1.65 8.18 -1.40
CA GLU A 156 2.22 9.51 -1.25
C GLU A 156 3.36 9.44 -0.23
N PRO A 157 4.53 10.05 -0.50
CA PRO A 157 5.61 10.12 0.47
C PRO A 157 5.24 11.06 1.63
N VAL A 158 5.53 10.63 2.84
CA VAL A 158 5.45 11.45 4.05
C VAL A 158 6.86 11.89 4.42
N PRO A 159 7.13 13.19 4.61
CA PRO A 159 8.46 13.67 4.97
C PRO A 159 8.99 13.01 6.24
N ALA A 160 10.33 12.87 6.34
CA ALA A 160 11.00 12.47 7.56
C ALA A 160 10.68 13.46 8.69
N LYS A 161 10.58 12.97 9.92
CA LYS A 161 10.19 13.79 11.10
C LYS A 161 11.26 14.81 11.51
N GLY A 162 12.50 14.61 11.05
CA GLY A 162 13.65 15.39 11.51
C GLY A 162 14.06 14.98 12.94
N HIS A 163 15.10 15.66 13.46
CA HIS A 163 15.58 15.42 14.81
C HIS A 163 14.98 16.43 15.80
N THR A 164 14.46 15.94 16.92
CA THR A 164 14.11 16.77 18.06
C THR A 164 15.30 16.75 19.02
N LEU A 165 16.08 17.81 19.03
CA LEU A 165 17.35 17.88 19.73
C LEU A 165 17.23 18.56 21.09
N THR A 166 17.84 17.92 22.11
CA THR A 166 18.03 18.48 23.44
C THR A 166 19.51 18.68 23.69
N ALA A 167 19.87 19.86 24.16
CA ALA A 167 21.26 20.18 24.51
C ALA A 167 21.68 19.41 25.76
N VAL A 168 22.87 18.77 25.68
CA VAL A 168 23.52 18.14 26.79
C VAL A 168 24.76 18.94 27.14
N ALA A 169 24.83 19.45 28.37
CA ALA A 169 25.95 20.28 28.84
C ALA A 169 27.23 19.44 28.93
N GLU A 170 28.39 20.14 28.84
CA GLU A 170 29.69 19.54 29.07
C GLU A 170 29.83 19.01 30.49
N VAL A 171 30.37 17.82 30.63
CA VAL A 171 30.88 17.26 31.89
C VAL A 171 32.40 17.30 31.81
N PRO A 172 33.06 18.15 32.60
CA PRO A 172 34.53 18.24 32.57
C PRO A 172 35.18 16.92 33.04
N ALA A 173 36.35 16.61 32.49
CA ALA A 173 37.15 15.52 32.97
C ALA A 173 37.78 15.85 34.32
N THR A 174 37.97 14.85 35.18
CA THR A 174 38.72 14.93 36.42
C THR A 174 40.07 14.22 36.29
N CYS A 175 40.85 14.14 37.36
CA CYS A 175 42.08 13.34 37.38
C CYS A 175 41.82 11.85 37.08
N GLU A 176 40.68 11.33 37.54
CA GLU A 176 40.38 9.87 37.52
C GLU A 176 39.29 9.52 36.52
N THR A 177 38.42 10.45 36.20
CA THR A 177 37.26 10.18 35.35
C THR A 177 37.28 11.00 34.06
N ALA A 178 36.93 10.33 32.97
CA ALA A 178 36.75 11.01 31.68
C ALA A 178 35.52 11.95 31.71
N GLY A 179 35.64 13.07 31.05
CA GLY A 179 34.53 14.00 30.80
C GLY A 179 33.84 13.74 29.46
N VAL A 180 32.80 14.54 29.18
CA VAL A 180 32.04 14.51 27.94
C VAL A 180 31.83 15.93 27.46
N ARG A 181 32.15 16.22 26.20
CA ARG A 181 31.94 17.54 25.58
C ARG A 181 30.45 17.85 25.45
N ALA A 182 30.10 19.11 25.48
CA ALA A 182 28.74 19.56 25.17
C ALA A 182 28.31 19.05 23.79
N HIS A 183 27.06 18.59 23.69
CA HIS A 183 26.51 18.01 22.49
C HIS A 183 24.99 18.11 22.48
N TRP A 184 24.37 17.67 21.40
CA TRP A 184 22.90 17.52 21.29
C TRP A 184 22.53 16.06 21.13
N LYS A 185 21.44 15.66 21.77
CA LYS A 185 20.89 14.30 21.68
C LYS A 185 19.49 14.36 21.10
N CYS A 186 19.21 13.51 20.11
CA CYS A 186 17.86 13.37 19.61
C CYS A 186 17.03 12.52 20.57
N GLU A 187 15.92 13.08 21.05
CA GLU A 187 15.01 12.40 21.97
C GLU A 187 14.27 11.21 21.33
N VAL A 188 14.14 11.22 20.00
CA VAL A 188 13.39 10.21 19.26
C VAL A 188 14.28 9.01 18.87
N CYS A 189 15.44 9.26 18.25
CA CYS A 189 16.29 8.20 17.75
C CYS A 189 17.57 7.94 18.60
N GLY A 190 17.84 8.81 19.59
CA GLY A 190 18.99 8.68 20.48
C GLY A 190 20.33 9.07 19.87
N LYS A 191 20.39 9.46 18.59
CA LYS A 191 21.64 9.92 17.95
C LYS A 191 22.19 11.18 18.60
N LEU A 192 23.52 11.31 18.56
CA LEU A 192 24.27 12.44 19.11
C LEU A 192 24.77 13.34 17.99
N PHE A 193 24.74 14.65 18.19
CA PHE A 193 25.16 15.67 17.23
C PHE A 193 26.07 16.72 17.88
N SER A 194 27.02 17.20 17.10
CA SER A 194 27.93 18.28 17.53
C SER A 194 27.37 19.69 17.28
N ASP A 195 26.23 19.80 16.56
CA ASP A 195 25.57 21.07 16.24
C ASP A 195 24.08 21.03 16.60
N ALA A 196 23.51 22.20 16.83
CA ALA A 196 22.11 22.39 17.19
C ALA A 196 21.12 22.07 16.05
N GLU A 197 21.58 22.05 14.82
CA GLU A 197 20.78 21.76 13.62
C GLU A 197 20.67 20.27 13.33
N GLY A 198 21.42 19.40 14.03
CA GLY A 198 21.41 17.95 13.84
C GLY A 198 22.01 17.52 12.50
N LYS A 199 22.93 18.28 11.96
CA LYS A 199 23.58 18.00 10.67
C LYS A 199 24.84 17.17 10.78
N THR A 200 25.55 17.30 11.91
CA THR A 200 26.83 16.63 12.14
C THR A 200 26.68 15.58 13.22
N GLU A 201 26.40 14.35 12.79
CA GLU A 201 26.33 13.22 13.72
C GLU A 201 27.72 12.95 14.37
N THR A 202 27.72 12.62 15.64
CA THR A 202 28.92 12.31 16.40
C THR A 202 28.71 11.05 17.23
N THR A 203 29.78 10.62 17.93
CA THR A 203 29.72 9.44 18.79
C THR A 203 30.21 9.80 20.19
N LEU A 204 29.79 9.04 21.20
CA LEU A 204 30.25 9.22 22.57
C LEU A 204 31.79 9.16 22.66
N GLU A 205 32.43 8.31 21.86
CA GLU A 205 33.88 8.21 21.78
C GLU A 205 34.56 9.54 21.40
N LYS A 206 34.03 10.21 20.35
CA LYS A 206 34.53 11.53 19.89
C LYS A 206 34.22 12.66 20.88
N LEU A 207 33.18 12.50 21.67
CA LEU A 207 32.78 13.46 22.71
C LEU A 207 33.53 13.27 24.01
N THR A 208 34.18 12.11 24.21
CA THR A 208 34.89 11.80 25.45
C THR A 208 36.12 12.71 25.60
N ILE A 209 36.23 13.35 26.74
CA ILE A 209 37.41 14.09 27.19
C ILE A 209 38.19 13.14 28.10
N PRO A 210 39.41 12.72 27.73
CA PRO A 210 40.19 11.81 28.58
C PRO A 210 40.38 12.39 29.98
N ALA A 211 40.46 11.52 31.01
CA ALA A 211 40.87 11.90 32.35
C ALA A 211 42.24 12.57 32.32
N THR A 212 42.39 13.65 33.11
CA THR A 212 43.64 14.45 33.11
C THR A 212 44.82 13.78 33.76
N GLY A 213 44.58 12.69 34.52
CA GLY A 213 45.58 12.04 35.34
C GLY A 213 46.04 12.90 36.52
N HIS A 214 46.85 12.35 37.37
CA HIS A 214 47.51 13.07 38.46
C HIS A 214 48.80 13.71 37.99
N ALA A 215 49.08 14.93 38.43
CA ALA A 215 50.35 15.64 38.23
C ALA A 215 50.87 16.05 39.56
N TYR A 216 51.53 15.14 40.27
CA TYR A 216 52.17 15.40 41.52
C TYR A 216 53.47 16.20 41.33
N GLY A 217 53.61 17.30 42.04
CA GLY A 217 54.81 18.11 42.06
C GLY A 217 55.82 17.66 43.11
N GLU A 218 56.76 18.55 43.44
CA GLU A 218 57.70 18.32 44.50
C GLU A 218 56.98 18.16 45.82
N PRO A 219 57.39 17.21 46.71
CA PRO A 219 56.72 16.98 47.99
C PRO A 219 57.07 18.05 49.02
N VAL A 220 56.11 18.27 49.92
CA VAL A 220 56.36 18.99 51.16
C VAL A 220 56.77 17.99 52.19
N TRP A 221 58.03 18.16 52.70
CA TRP A 221 58.57 17.31 53.73
C TRP A 221 58.11 17.73 55.14
N LYS A 222 57.82 16.72 55.96
CA LYS A 222 57.53 16.90 57.41
C LYS A 222 58.43 15.98 58.19
N TRP A 223 59.28 16.55 59.04
CA TRP A 223 60.09 15.84 60.04
C TRP A 223 59.39 15.85 61.39
N ASN A 224 59.38 14.76 62.09
CA ASN A 224 58.90 14.62 63.45
C ASN A 224 60.14 14.68 64.46
N ASP A 225 59.74 14.91 65.74
CA ASP A 225 60.71 15.04 66.80
C ASP A 225 61.53 13.74 67.08
N ASP A 226 61.03 12.58 66.65
CA ASP A 226 61.63 11.27 66.71
C ASP A 226 62.53 10.98 65.49
N PHE A 227 62.82 11.98 64.67
CA PHE A 227 63.59 11.90 63.44
C PHE A 227 62.98 11.00 62.36
N THR A 228 61.72 10.67 62.43
CA THR A 228 60.98 10.12 61.27
C THR A 228 60.51 11.25 60.35
N ALA A 229 60.31 10.93 59.07
CA ALA A 229 59.89 11.92 58.06
C ALA A 229 58.84 11.34 57.18
N SER A 230 58.01 12.24 56.65
CA SER A 230 57.03 11.96 55.60
C SER A 230 57.08 13.04 54.50
N ALA A 231 56.75 12.62 53.30
CA ALA A 231 56.62 13.48 52.09
C ALA A 231 55.18 13.54 51.67
N THR A 232 54.62 14.72 51.54
CA THR A 232 53.25 14.97 51.09
C THR A 232 53.28 15.54 49.70
N PHE A 233 52.68 14.80 48.76
CA PHE A 233 52.53 15.16 47.33
C PHE A 233 51.13 15.68 47.09
N THR A 234 50.99 16.85 46.49
CA THR A 234 49.71 17.48 46.11
C THR A 234 49.60 17.48 44.59
N CYS A 235 48.48 17.00 44.06
CA CYS A 235 48.24 16.99 42.62
C CYS A 235 47.98 18.42 42.13
N ALA A 236 48.68 18.83 41.06
CA ALA A 236 48.50 20.17 40.47
C ALA A 236 47.20 20.30 39.69
N ASN A 237 46.63 19.19 39.20
CA ASN A 237 45.33 19.19 38.49
C ASN A 237 44.14 19.28 39.45
N ASP A 238 44.27 18.78 40.68
CA ASP A 238 43.26 18.85 41.74
C ASP A 238 43.97 18.83 43.11
N THR A 239 43.98 19.97 43.75
CA THR A 239 44.67 20.14 45.04
C THR A 239 44.02 19.39 46.21
N SER A 240 42.85 18.80 46.04
CA SER A 240 42.21 17.89 46.99
C SER A 240 42.84 16.49 46.99
N HIS A 241 43.51 16.13 45.88
CA HIS A 241 44.25 14.85 45.77
C HIS A 241 45.63 14.99 46.39
N VAL A 242 45.73 14.49 47.58
CA VAL A 242 46.96 14.54 48.39
C VAL A 242 47.39 13.14 48.78
N GLU A 243 48.63 12.79 48.51
CA GLU A 243 49.23 11.55 48.99
C GLU A 243 50.38 11.81 49.96
N THR A 244 50.42 11.09 51.07
CA THR A 244 51.49 11.16 52.04
C THR A 244 52.18 9.83 52.16
N VAL A 245 53.50 9.83 51.94
CA VAL A 245 54.37 8.64 52.00
C VAL A 245 55.35 8.80 53.13
N ASN A 246 55.47 7.78 53.97
CA ASN A 246 56.45 7.76 55.02
C ASN A 246 57.81 7.51 54.39
N ALA A 247 58.82 8.30 54.77
CA ALA A 247 60.13 8.20 54.24
C ALA A 247 61.02 7.13 55.00
N THR A 248 61.86 6.51 54.27
CA THR A 248 62.99 5.76 54.88
C THR A 248 64.06 6.77 55.31
N VAL A 249 64.42 6.78 56.59
CA VAL A 249 65.44 7.69 57.10
C VAL A 249 66.67 6.97 57.40
N THR A 250 67.79 7.45 56.87
CA THR A 250 69.18 7.02 57.23
C THR A 250 69.85 8.12 57.97
N ASN A 251 70.93 7.78 58.74
CA ASN A 251 71.72 8.79 59.41
C ASN A 251 73.19 8.42 59.39
N GLU A 252 74.04 9.42 59.42
CA GLU A 252 75.48 9.31 59.56
C GLU A 252 76.03 10.41 60.45
N VAL A 253 77.18 10.14 61.13
CA VAL A 253 77.88 11.18 61.88
C VAL A 253 78.75 11.93 60.89
N THR A 254 78.35 13.16 60.51
CA THR A 254 79.04 13.98 59.53
C THR A 254 80.19 14.83 60.20
N THR A 255 80.12 15.00 61.50
CA THR A 255 81.22 15.62 62.28
C THR A 255 81.30 14.95 63.62
N GLU A 256 82.47 14.39 63.92
CA GLU A 256 82.72 13.77 65.24
C GLU A 256 82.77 14.84 66.35
N ALA A 257 82.19 14.47 67.49
CA ALA A 257 82.26 15.30 68.69
C ALA A 257 83.76 15.31 69.23
N THR A 258 84.12 16.48 69.68
CA THR A 258 85.44 16.67 70.34
C THR A 258 85.29 17.12 71.80
N CYS A 259 86.39 17.17 72.58
CA CYS A 259 86.29 17.72 73.96
C CYS A 259 85.89 19.17 74.06
N LYS A 260 85.82 19.91 72.93
CA LYS A 260 85.54 21.34 72.90
C LYS A 260 84.38 21.73 71.98
N ALA A 261 83.85 20.77 71.18
CA ALA A 261 82.78 21.02 70.25
C ALA A 261 81.88 19.78 70.09
N ASP A 262 80.57 20.04 69.94
CA ASP A 262 79.58 19.01 69.68
C ASP A 262 79.74 18.45 68.25
N GLY A 263 79.46 17.17 68.09
CA GLY A 263 79.40 16.49 66.82
C GLY A 263 78.07 16.78 66.09
N VAL A 264 78.04 16.51 64.80
CA VAL A 264 76.82 16.63 63.94
C VAL A 264 76.48 15.29 63.43
N ARG A 265 75.22 14.88 63.61
CA ARG A 265 74.59 13.73 62.94
C ARG A 265 73.57 14.23 61.96
N THR A 266 73.75 13.86 60.71
CA THR A 266 72.84 14.24 59.65
C THR A 266 71.88 13.10 59.37
N TYR A 267 70.60 13.40 59.37
CA TYR A 267 69.54 12.48 58.99
C TYR A 267 69.08 12.84 57.56
N THR A 268 68.98 11.82 56.70
CA THR A 268 68.50 11.98 55.32
C THR A 268 67.28 11.10 55.05
N ALA A 269 66.25 11.72 54.66
CA ALA A 269 65.00 11.05 54.29
C ALA A 269 64.93 10.91 52.80
#